data_304f3e973f89eadbdd5aeec07f9637ea
#
_entry.id   304f3e973f89eadbdd5aeec07f9637ea
#
_cell.length_a   1.000
_cell.length_b   1.000
_cell.length_c   1.000
_cell.angle_alpha   90.00
_cell.angle_beta   90.00
_cell.angle_gamma   90.00
#
_symmetry.space_group_name_H-M   'P 1'
#
loop_
_entity.id
_entity.type
_entity.pdbx_description
1 polymer ?
#
loop_
_entity_poly.entity_id
_entity_poly.type
_entity_poly.pdbx_seq_one_letter_code
_entity_poly.pdbx_strand_id
1 'polypeptide(L)'
;PIVDTYQLDRDLVQDGHVPGLPLGTRGGTRVRSHLPLDGEYLITVQFTRAAREPHDVEISVDGERVNLFTVGENPPERNGSGVSTFDADPDVEVRVPLRAGPRDVAVSFLPKSGALAEGSVRAYRSRSRQPSIASLIISGPFGADGAGDTPSRRRIFGCQPGAAASDTDQA
;
A
#
# COMPACT_ATOMS: atom_id res chain seq x y z
N PRO A 1 2.27 5.25 -17.88
CA PRO A 1 2.34 4.64 -16.56
C PRO A 1 2.22 3.11 -16.68
N ILE A 2 2.98 2.39 -15.87
CA ILE A 2 2.87 0.94 -15.69
C ILE A 2 1.90 0.72 -14.52
N VAL A 3 1.19 -0.40 -14.54
CA VAL A 3 0.28 -0.78 -13.45
C VAL A 3 0.65 -2.19 -13.02
N ASP A 4 1.15 -2.33 -11.80
CA ASP A 4 1.43 -3.61 -11.16
C ASP A 4 0.33 -3.91 -10.15
N THR A 5 -0.33 -5.06 -10.29
CA THR A 5 -1.40 -5.49 -9.39
C THR A 5 -1.00 -6.74 -8.64
N TYR A 6 -1.03 -6.66 -7.32
CA TYR A 6 -0.74 -7.77 -6.39
C TYR A 6 -2.04 -8.19 -5.72
N GLN A 7 -2.61 -9.29 -6.17
CA GLN A 7 -3.84 -9.83 -5.59
C GLN A 7 -3.51 -10.75 -4.42
N LEU A 8 -4.29 -10.63 -3.33
CA LEU A 8 -4.24 -11.53 -2.20
C LEU A 8 -5.30 -12.62 -2.37
N ASP A 9 -5.00 -13.80 -1.87
CA ASP A 9 -5.97 -14.89 -1.85
C ASP A 9 -7.19 -14.49 -1.00
N ARG A 10 -8.38 -14.71 -1.54
CA ARG A 10 -9.64 -14.37 -0.86
C ARG A 10 -9.85 -15.15 0.43
N ASP A 11 -9.26 -16.34 0.52
CA ASP A 11 -9.35 -17.20 1.69
C ASP A 11 -8.24 -16.93 2.71
N LEU A 12 -7.33 -16.00 2.40
CA LEU A 12 -6.25 -15.62 3.30
C LEU A 12 -6.82 -14.97 4.57
N VAL A 13 -6.53 -15.61 5.71
CA VAL A 13 -6.88 -15.09 7.03
C VAL A 13 -5.93 -13.97 7.40
N GLN A 14 -6.46 -12.74 7.51
CA GLN A 14 -5.68 -11.52 7.80
C GLN A 14 -5.85 -11.04 9.26
N ASP A 15 -5.96 -11.98 10.20
CA ASP A 15 -6.19 -11.67 11.62
C ASP A 15 -4.90 -11.53 12.43
N GLY A 16 -3.83 -12.17 11.96
CA GLY A 16 -2.54 -12.23 12.63
C GLY A 16 -1.50 -11.29 12.04
N HIS A 17 -0.35 -11.23 12.71
CA HIS A 17 0.84 -10.54 12.20
C HIS A 17 1.40 -11.28 10.97
N VAL A 18 1.78 -10.52 9.95
CA VAL A 18 2.44 -11.03 8.74
C VAL A 18 3.95 -10.74 8.84
N PRO A 19 4.81 -11.76 8.67
CA PRO A 19 6.26 -11.57 8.73
C PRO A 19 6.74 -10.50 7.72
N GLY A 20 7.59 -9.59 8.21
CA GLY A 20 8.12 -8.49 7.41
C GLY A 20 7.27 -7.22 7.38
N LEU A 21 6.10 -7.23 8.02
CA LEU A 21 5.33 -6.03 8.35
C LEU A 21 5.74 -5.46 9.72
N PRO A 22 5.45 -4.19 10.00
CA PRO A 22 5.76 -3.59 11.29
C PRO A 22 5.18 -4.39 12.46
N LEU A 23 5.93 -4.44 13.57
CA LEU A 23 5.45 -5.10 14.79
C LEU A 23 4.19 -4.42 15.32
N GLY A 24 3.27 -5.21 15.83
CA GLY A 24 2.00 -4.69 16.33
C GLY A 24 0.96 -4.43 15.24
N THR A 25 1.19 -4.85 14.00
CA THR A 25 0.20 -4.82 12.92
C THR A 25 -0.44 -6.19 12.71
N ARG A 26 -1.59 -6.22 12.03
CA ARG A 26 -2.27 -7.45 11.65
C ARG A 26 -2.63 -7.44 10.17
N GLY A 27 -2.71 -8.62 9.57
CA GLY A 27 -3.09 -8.79 8.17
C GLY A 27 -2.22 -7.95 7.23
N GLY A 28 -2.68 -7.81 6.01
CA GLY A 28 -1.97 -7.03 5.02
C GLY A 28 -1.02 -7.83 4.14
N THR A 29 -0.20 -7.10 3.43
CA THR A 29 0.82 -7.67 2.54
C THR A 29 2.02 -6.76 2.42
N ARG A 30 3.15 -7.36 2.06
CA ARG A 30 4.36 -6.66 1.65
C ARG A 30 4.78 -7.21 0.30
N VAL A 31 4.98 -6.33 -0.66
CA VAL A 31 5.40 -6.66 -2.01
C VAL A 31 6.68 -5.93 -2.35
N ARG A 32 7.54 -6.58 -3.12
CA ARG A 32 8.72 -5.94 -3.70
C ARG A 32 8.40 -5.60 -5.15
N SER A 33 8.17 -4.31 -5.42
CA SER A 33 7.96 -3.77 -6.76
C SER A 33 9.25 -3.20 -7.31
N HIS A 34 9.46 -3.31 -8.63
CA HIS A 34 10.61 -2.74 -9.31
C HIS A 34 10.19 -1.53 -10.13
N LEU A 35 10.46 -0.35 -9.59
CA LEU A 35 10.07 0.90 -10.22
C LEU A 35 11.08 1.30 -11.30
N PRO A 36 10.63 1.50 -12.57
CA PRO A 36 11.55 1.72 -13.68
C PRO A 36 12.20 3.11 -13.68
N LEU A 37 11.51 4.12 -13.18
CA LEU A 37 11.92 5.53 -13.24
C LEU A 37 11.64 6.24 -11.92
N ASP A 38 12.35 7.34 -11.66
CA ASP A 38 11.96 8.30 -10.63
C ASP A 38 10.65 8.99 -11.05
N GLY A 39 9.75 9.24 -10.11
CA GLY A 39 8.48 9.90 -10.39
C GLY A 39 7.46 9.73 -9.28
N GLU A 40 6.27 10.24 -9.50
CA GLU A 40 5.14 9.99 -8.62
C GLU A 40 4.50 8.64 -8.93
N TYR A 41 4.16 7.91 -7.88
CA TYR A 41 3.42 6.65 -7.97
C TYR A 41 2.14 6.73 -7.16
N LEU A 42 1.07 6.19 -7.73
CA LEU A 42 -0.20 6.02 -7.05
C LEU A 42 -0.24 4.60 -6.48
N ILE A 43 -0.39 4.50 -5.17
CA ILE A 43 -0.59 3.24 -4.46
C ILE A 43 -2.07 3.17 -4.09
N THR A 44 -2.77 2.16 -4.62
CA THR A 44 -4.20 1.92 -4.36
C THR A 44 -4.36 0.62 -3.60
N VAL A 45 -5.14 0.63 -2.52
CA VAL A 45 -5.48 -0.55 -1.72
C VAL A 45 -6.96 -0.83 -1.86
N GLN A 46 -7.30 -2.04 -2.30
CA GLN A 46 -8.67 -2.50 -2.42
C GLN A 46 -9.02 -3.50 -1.32
N PHE A 47 -10.26 -3.47 -0.86
CA PHE A 47 -10.75 -4.32 0.22
C PHE A 47 -11.71 -5.38 -0.28
N THR A 48 -11.76 -6.54 0.39
CA THR A 48 -12.68 -7.63 0.03
C THR A 48 -14.08 -7.41 0.57
N ARG A 49 -14.22 -6.64 1.65
CA ARG A 49 -15.50 -6.38 2.32
C ARG A 49 -15.43 -5.11 3.17
N ALA A 50 -16.59 -4.48 3.38
CA ALA A 50 -16.71 -3.34 4.26
C ALA A 50 -16.47 -3.72 5.72
N ALA A 51 -15.72 -2.87 6.41
CA ALA A 51 -15.59 -2.93 7.85
C ALA A 51 -16.89 -2.47 8.52
N ARG A 52 -17.21 -3.05 9.68
CA ARG A 52 -18.39 -2.64 10.48
C ARG A 52 -18.05 -1.65 11.58
N GLU A 53 -16.81 -1.34 11.72
CA GLU A 53 -16.26 -0.41 12.69
C GLU A 53 -14.97 0.18 12.12
N PRO A 54 -14.59 1.40 12.53
CA PRO A 54 -13.38 2.04 12.00
C PRO A 54 -12.13 1.20 12.26
N HIS A 55 -11.28 1.05 11.25
CA HIS A 55 -9.97 0.40 11.31
C HIS A 55 -8.93 1.26 10.62
N ASP A 56 -7.77 1.39 11.24
CA ASP A 56 -6.66 2.12 10.68
C ASP A 56 -5.83 1.22 9.77
N VAL A 57 -5.58 1.70 8.54
CA VAL A 57 -4.78 1.06 7.50
C VAL A 57 -3.54 1.89 7.27
N GLU A 58 -2.38 1.30 7.51
CA GLU A 58 -1.09 1.91 7.28
C GLU A 58 -0.54 1.48 5.93
N ILE A 59 -0.06 2.44 5.14
CA ILE A 59 0.74 2.20 3.94
C ILE A 59 2.16 2.66 4.22
N SER A 60 3.14 1.79 3.93
CA SER A 60 4.57 2.09 4.10
C SER A 60 5.37 1.71 2.85
N VAL A 61 6.46 2.44 2.64
CA VAL A 61 7.44 2.18 1.57
C VAL A 61 8.82 2.09 2.21
N ASP A 62 9.55 1.02 1.93
CA ASP A 62 10.88 0.73 2.49
C ASP A 62 10.90 0.79 4.04
N GLY A 63 9.76 0.48 4.68
CA GLY A 63 9.60 0.50 6.13
C GLY A 63 9.23 1.85 6.72
N GLU A 64 9.14 2.91 5.91
CA GLU A 64 8.69 4.23 6.32
C GLU A 64 7.20 4.40 6.02
N ARG A 65 6.42 4.86 7.02
CA ARG A 65 5.00 5.14 6.84
C ARG A 65 4.79 6.32 5.91
N VAL A 66 4.07 6.11 4.81
CA VAL A 66 3.72 7.17 3.85
C VAL A 66 2.32 7.72 4.10
N ASN A 67 1.39 6.89 4.59
CA ASN A 67 0.05 7.35 4.97
C ASN A 67 -0.63 6.41 5.96
N LEU A 68 -1.65 6.95 6.64
CA LEU A 68 -2.56 6.24 7.53
C LEU A 68 -4.00 6.64 7.17
N PHE A 69 -4.82 5.67 6.85
CA PHE A 69 -6.23 5.84 6.51
C PHE A 69 -7.11 5.15 7.54
N THR A 70 -8.29 5.69 7.77
CA THR A 70 -9.33 5.00 8.55
C THR A 70 -10.41 4.49 7.59
N VAL A 71 -10.70 3.20 7.61
CA VAL A 71 -11.77 2.54 6.83
C VAL A 71 -12.89 2.08 7.76
N GLY A 72 -14.11 1.94 7.23
CA GLY A 72 -15.26 1.48 8.01
C GLY A 72 -15.93 2.54 8.87
N GLU A 73 -15.69 3.83 8.62
CA GLU A 73 -16.37 4.92 9.34
C GLU A 73 -17.86 4.97 9.02
N ASN A 74 -18.25 4.59 7.81
CA ASN A 74 -19.65 4.55 7.36
C ASN A 74 -20.04 3.10 7.04
N PRO A 75 -20.36 2.27 8.03
CA PRO A 75 -20.78 0.92 7.78
C PRO A 75 -22.07 0.91 6.96
N PRO A 76 -22.22 -0.01 5.98
CA PRO A 76 -23.39 -0.07 5.14
C PRO A 76 -24.65 -0.24 5.99
N GLU A 77 -25.66 0.60 5.73
CA GLU A 77 -26.95 0.51 6.40
C GLU A 77 -27.60 -0.85 6.09
N ARG A 78 -28.17 -1.49 7.13
CA ARG A 78 -28.99 -2.66 6.96
C ARG A 78 -30.32 -2.23 6.34
N ASN A 79 -30.49 -2.39 5.06
CA ASN A 79 -31.79 -2.31 4.43
C ASN A 79 -32.65 -3.40 5.03
N GLY A 80 -33.87 -3.07 5.47
CA GLY A 80 -34.80 -3.96 6.16
C GLY A 80 -35.18 -5.26 5.43
N SER A 81 -34.68 -5.48 4.21
CA SER A 81 -34.85 -6.67 3.38
C SER A 81 -33.86 -7.80 3.67
N GLY A 82 -32.95 -7.65 4.62
CA GLY A 82 -31.98 -8.71 4.97
C GLY A 82 -30.89 -8.98 3.92
N VAL A 83 -30.93 -8.29 2.79
CA VAL A 83 -29.88 -8.37 1.77
C VAL A 83 -28.78 -7.39 2.19
N SER A 84 -27.75 -7.91 2.86
CA SER A 84 -26.51 -7.22 3.05
C SER A 84 -25.83 -7.19 1.68
N THR A 85 -25.90 -6.04 1.00
CA THR A 85 -24.94 -5.74 -0.06
C THR A 85 -23.60 -5.67 0.67
N PHE A 86 -22.75 -6.67 0.44
CA PHE A 86 -21.38 -6.68 0.93
C PHE A 86 -20.56 -5.77 0.02
N ASP A 87 -20.89 -4.47 0.04
CA ASP A 87 -20.05 -3.50 -0.61
C ASP A 87 -18.75 -3.45 0.18
N ALA A 88 -17.63 -3.53 -0.52
CA ALA A 88 -16.32 -3.34 0.09
C ALA A 88 -16.18 -1.87 0.54
N ASP A 89 -15.31 -1.62 1.51
CA ASP A 89 -14.90 -0.25 1.80
C ASP A 89 -14.34 0.39 0.52
N PRO A 90 -14.50 1.71 0.36
CA PRO A 90 -13.93 2.41 -0.78
C PRO A 90 -12.40 2.20 -0.82
N ASP A 91 -11.86 2.12 -2.04
CA ASP A 91 -10.43 2.02 -2.24
C ASP A 91 -9.72 3.22 -1.58
N VAL A 92 -8.60 2.97 -0.94
CA VAL A 92 -7.75 4.04 -0.42
C VAL A 92 -6.56 4.24 -1.34
N GLU A 93 -6.22 5.51 -1.59
CA GLU A 93 -5.20 5.90 -2.54
C GLU A 93 -4.24 6.91 -1.95
N VAL A 94 -2.96 6.74 -2.25
CA VAL A 94 -1.92 7.71 -1.89
C VAL A 94 -0.95 7.91 -3.05
N ARG A 95 -0.62 9.16 -3.34
CA ARG A 95 0.47 9.53 -4.27
C ARG A 95 1.75 9.76 -3.50
N VAL A 96 2.81 9.11 -3.95
CA VAL A 96 4.13 9.15 -3.29
C VAL A 96 5.22 9.36 -4.33
N PRO A 97 6.12 10.33 -4.15
CA PRO A 97 7.31 10.46 -4.96
C PRO A 97 8.29 9.35 -4.61
N LEU A 98 8.60 8.48 -5.56
CA LEU A 98 9.49 7.34 -5.36
C LEU A 98 10.64 7.37 -6.36
N ARG A 99 11.80 6.89 -5.92
CA ARG A 99 12.96 6.70 -6.80
C ARG A 99 12.90 5.35 -7.47
N ALA A 100 13.46 5.27 -8.67
CA ALA A 100 13.64 4.05 -9.42
C ALA A 100 14.40 2.97 -8.63
N GLY A 101 14.14 1.72 -8.98
CA GLY A 101 14.75 0.55 -8.34
C GLY A 101 13.77 -0.31 -7.57
N PRO A 102 14.26 -1.33 -6.85
CA PRO A 102 13.42 -2.17 -6.02
C PRO A 102 12.92 -1.39 -4.80
N ARG A 103 11.61 -1.44 -4.55
CA ARG A 103 10.94 -0.84 -3.40
C ARG A 103 10.09 -1.88 -2.69
N ASP A 104 10.15 -1.88 -1.39
CA ASP A 104 9.26 -2.69 -0.57
C ASP A 104 8.03 -1.86 -0.20
N VAL A 105 6.90 -2.16 -0.83
CA VAL A 105 5.63 -1.49 -0.54
C VAL A 105 4.80 -2.41 0.35
N ALA A 106 4.32 -1.89 1.46
CA ALA A 106 3.57 -2.68 2.42
C ALA A 106 2.29 -1.96 2.84
N VAL A 107 1.28 -2.75 3.12
CA VAL A 107 0.00 -2.31 3.68
C VAL A 107 -0.39 -3.23 4.82
N SER A 108 -0.86 -2.67 5.93
CA SER A 108 -1.25 -3.43 7.11
C SER A 108 -2.31 -2.70 7.94
N PHE A 109 -3.04 -3.43 8.76
CA PHE A 109 -3.98 -2.84 9.71
C PHE A 109 -3.30 -2.62 11.05
N LEU A 110 -3.58 -1.48 11.69
CA LEU A 110 -3.23 -1.28 13.09
C LEU A 110 -4.26 -2.02 13.97
N PRO A 111 -3.82 -2.79 14.98
CA PRO A 111 -4.74 -3.44 15.89
C PRO A 111 -5.40 -2.39 16.79
N LYS A 112 -6.68 -2.50 16.99
CA LYS A 112 -7.36 -1.72 18.02
C LYS A 112 -6.88 -2.20 19.40
N SER A 113 -6.53 -1.25 20.25
CA SER A 113 -6.23 -1.56 21.65
C SER A 113 -7.43 -2.24 22.30
N GLY A 114 -7.23 -3.45 22.83
CA GLY A 114 -8.23 -4.18 23.60
C GLY A 114 -8.42 -3.65 25.03
N ALA A 115 -7.69 -2.60 25.41
CA ALA A 115 -7.63 -2.09 26.79
C ALA A 115 -8.95 -1.51 27.33
N LEU A 116 -9.94 -1.25 26.47
CA LEU A 116 -11.27 -0.78 26.90
C LEU A 116 -12.24 -1.93 27.18
N ALA A 117 -11.83 -3.18 27.14
CA ALA A 117 -12.69 -4.35 27.30
C ALA A 117 -12.45 -5.13 28.61
N GLU A 118 -12.01 -4.48 29.66
CA GLU A 118 -11.78 -5.13 30.99
C GLU A 118 -13.04 -5.71 31.64
N GLY A 119 -14.20 -5.60 31.00
CA GLY A 119 -15.45 -6.17 31.53
C GLY A 119 -16.08 -7.30 30.71
N SER A 120 -15.56 -7.64 29.56
CA SER A 120 -16.15 -8.71 28.73
C SER A 120 -15.10 -9.66 28.17
N VAL A 121 -15.03 -10.85 28.75
CA VAL A 121 -14.34 -12.00 28.18
C VAL A 121 -15.02 -12.40 26.86
N ARG A 122 -14.80 -11.64 25.79
CA ARG A 122 -15.16 -12.05 24.44
C ARG A 122 -13.89 -12.48 23.72
N ALA A 123 -13.48 -13.69 23.98
CA ALA A 123 -12.38 -14.36 23.30
C ALA A 123 -12.64 -14.61 21.79
N TYR A 124 -13.81 -14.24 21.27
CA TYR A 124 -14.20 -14.50 19.89
C TYR A 124 -14.61 -13.21 19.17
N ARG A 125 -13.65 -12.57 18.52
CA ARG A 125 -13.95 -11.58 17.48
C ARG A 125 -14.33 -12.34 16.22
N SER A 126 -15.59 -12.21 15.80
CA SER A 126 -16.06 -12.80 14.55
C SER A 126 -15.19 -12.31 13.40
N ARG A 127 -14.50 -13.23 12.70
CA ARG A 127 -13.72 -12.96 11.47
C ARG A 127 -14.53 -12.19 10.42
N SER A 128 -15.86 -12.29 10.46
CA SER A 128 -16.78 -11.62 9.54
C SER A 128 -16.90 -10.11 9.75
N ARG A 129 -16.26 -9.53 10.77
CA ARG A 129 -16.36 -8.09 11.09
C ARG A 129 -15.10 -7.31 10.80
N GLN A 130 -14.02 -7.98 10.46
CA GLN A 130 -12.75 -7.31 10.19
C GLN A 130 -12.57 -7.10 8.68
N PRO A 131 -12.09 -5.92 8.26
CA PRO A 131 -11.74 -5.70 6.87
C PRO A 131 -10.53 -6.55 6.49
N SER A 132 -10.44 -6.90 5.21
CA SER A 132 -9.29 -7.59 4.65
C SER A 132 -8.95 -6.98 3.29
N ILE A 133 -7.67 -6.95 2.98
CA ILE A 133 -7.14 -6.41 1.73
C ILE A 133 -7.37 -7.43 0.63
N ALA A 134 -7.91 -6.97 -0.50
CA ALA A 134 -8.10 -7.77 -1.72
C ALA A 134 -6.89 -7.65 -2.64
N SER A 135 -6.42 -6.42 -2.85
CA SER A 135 -5.28 -6.16 -3.74
C SER A 135 -4.52 -4.90 -3.35
N LEU A 136 -3.26 -4.87 -3.74
CA LEU A 136 -2.39 -3.72 -3.72
C LEU A 136 -2.01 -3.39 -5.16
N ILE A 137 -2.28 -2.18 -5.61
CA ILE A 137 -2.01 -1.73 -6.98
C ILE A 137 -1.02 -0.59 -6.93
N ILE A 138 0.02 -0.66 -7.75
CA ILE A 138 1.04 0.38 -7.88
C ILE A 138 1.01 0.87 -9.33
N SER A 139 0.66 2.13 -9.53
CA SER A 139 0.56 2.75 -10.84
C SER A 139 1.54 3.90 -10.96
N GLY A 140 2.23 4.00 -12.09
CA GLY A 140 3.20 5.07 -12.33
C GLY A 140 4.30 4.65 -13.31
N PRO A 141 5.34 5.47 -13.46
CA PRO A 141 5.48 6.81 -12.89
C PRO A 141 4.59 7.84 -13.57
N PHE A 142 4.16 8.82 -12.80
CA PHE A 142 3.53 10.04 -13.29
C PHE A 142 4.55 11.19 -13.21
N GLY A 143 4.61 12.05 -14.24
CA GLY A 143 5.53 13.19 -14.25
C GLY A 143 7.01 12.78 -14.17
N ALA A 144 7.40 11.67 -14.82
CA ALA A 144 8.77 11.19 -14.78
C ALA A 144 9.71 12.11 -15.56
N ASP A 145 10.69 12.67 -14.89
CA ASP A 145 11.76 13.48 -15.47
C ASP A 145 12.97 12.58 -15.82
N GLY A 146 12.92 11.95 -17.00
CA GLY A 146 14.01 11.16 -17.52
C GLY A 146 14.16 9.76 -16.88
N ALA A 147 15.25 9.13 -17.20
CA ALA A 147 15.54 7.78 -16.73
C ALA A 147 16.28 7.85 -15.38
N GLY A 148 15.61 7.38 -14.32
CA GLY A 148 16.14 7.41 -12.96
C GLY A 148 17.52 6.75 -12.78
N ASP A 149 18.19 7.09 -11.71
CA ASP A 149 19.52 6.58 -11.37
C ASP A 149 19.43 5.26 -10.61
N THR A 150 19.27 4.15 -11.35
CA THR A 150 19.19 2.80 -10.76
C THR A 150 20.57 2.17 -10.60
N PRO A 151 20.77 1.25 -9.62
CA PRO A 151 22.02 0.48 -9.48
C PRO A 151 22.41 -0.29 -10.74
N SER A 152 21.43 -0.81 -11.48
CA SER A 152 21.66 -1.48 -12.75
C SER A 152 22.17 -0.52 -13.82
N ARG A 153 21.58 0.68 -13.89
CA ARG A 153 22.00 1.71 -14.82
C ARG A 153 23.41 2.20 -14.53
N ARG A 154 23.77 2.40 -13.26
CA ARG A 154 25.16 2.76 -12.87
C ARG A 154 26.19 1.71 -13.29
N ARG A 155 25.80 0.42 -13.27
CA ARG A 155 26.69 -0.67 -13.70
C ARG A 155 26.87 -0.72 -15.23
N ILE A 156 25.82 -0.41 -16.00
CA ILE A 156 25.83 -0.47 -17.46
C ILE A 156 26.46 0.81 -18.03
N PHE A 157 26.10 1.96 -17.47
CA PHE A 157 26.57 3.27 -17.92
C PHE A 157 27.62 3.82 -16.96
N GLY A 158 28.77 3.14 -16.87
CA GLY A 158 29.91 3.59 -16.05
C GLY A 158 30.55 4.90 -16.55
N CYS A 159 30.26 5.31 -17.80
CA CYS A 159 30.58 6.61 -18.33
C CYS A 159 29.28 7.32 -18.70
N GLN A 160 28.89 8.33 -17.92
CA GLN A 160 27.92 9.28 -18.39
C GLN A 160 28.60 10.21 -19.38
N PRO A 161 28.08 10.37 -20.64
CA PRO A 161 28.56 11.46 -21.49
C PRO A 161 28.30 12.75 -20.72
N GLY A 162 29.38 13.43 -20.31
CA GLY A 162 29.28 14.74 -19.70
C GLY A 162 28.45 15.64 -20.59
N ALA A 163 27.66 16.52 -20.02
CA ALA A 163 27.03 17.59 -20.75
C ALA A 163 28.10 18.24 -21.61
N ALA A 164 27.85 18.33 -22.91
CA ALA A 164 28.78 18.83 -23.89
C ALA A 164 29.44 20.09 -23.36
N ALA A 165 30.78 20.06 -23.24
CA ALA A 165 31.55 21.27 -23.05
C ALA A 165 31.18 22.19 -24.21
N SER A 166 30.59 23.35 -23.90
CA SER A 166 30.32 24.37 -24.87
C SER A 166 31.67 24.76 -25.50
N ASP A 167 31.81 24.50 -26.79
CA ASP A 167 32.88 24.98 -27.63
C ASP A 167 32.87 26.52 -27.60
N THR A 168 33.64 27.07 -26.71
CA THR A 168 33.95 28.49 -26.69
C THR A 168 35.48 28.62 -26.55
N ASP A 169 36.18 28.24 -27.61
CA ASP A 169 37.54 28.70 -27.81
C ASP A 169 37.84 28.74 -29.30
N GLN A 170 37.41 29.80 -29.96
CA GLN A 170 37.97 30.28 -31.21
C GLN A 170 38.19 31.79 -31.07
N ALA A 171 39.41 32.15 -30.75
CA ALA A 171 40.02 33.42 -31.14
C ALA A 171 41.54 33.26 -31.17
#